data_e06810ca3b4f6a946ff44375835688cb
#
_entry.id   e06810ca3b4f6a946ff44375835688cb
#
_cell.length_a   1.000
_cell.length_b   1.000
_cell.length_c   1.000
_cell.angle_alpha   90.00
_cell.angle_beta   90.00
_cell.angle_gamma   90.00
#
_symmetry.space_group_name_H-M   'P 1'
#
loop_
_entity.id
_entity.type
_entity.pdbx_description
1 polymer ?
#
loop_
_entity_poly.entity_id
_entity_poly.type
_entity_poly.pdbx_seq_one_letter_code
_entity_poly.pdbx_strand_id
1 'polypeptide(L)'
;MSQPVQPPNPPQQPYGGQPADGNPYAGQQPVQPGNPYGQQPPAPTGNPFAGQQGQQPGPFGGGPFPPAPPAPGNKVGLGVLAALGAAIVAAILYGVLAGSIEREVGYAAIGVGFLVGFAASKIGGANPAVLGAGAVFSLVAVFLGQLIGMSMILADGLGVGFSEVFFDHFSDVLDIWKEEADFMTYLFLLLGPVAAFGGAKRAG
;
A
#
# COMPACT_ATOMS: atom_id res chain seq x y z
N MET A 1 29.36 47.44 41.54
CA MET A 1 28.75 46.67 40.41
C MET A 1 27.26 46.70 40.58
N SER A 2 26.58 47.62 39.88
CA SER A 2 25.15 47.86 40.02
C SER A 2 24.41 46.96 39.05
N GLN A 3 23.45 46.14 39.55
CA GLN A 3 22.62 45.31 38.71
C GLN A 3 21.58 46.18 38.00
N PRO A 4 21.22 45.87 36.73
CA PRO A 4 20.16 46.56 36.03
C PRO A 4 18.83 46.19 36.62
N VAL A 5 18.03 47.19 36.94
CA VAL A 5 16.66 47.07 37.44
C VAL A 5 15.76 46.64 36.27
N GLN A 6 15.06 45.49 36.39
CA GLN A 6 14.05 45.08 35.46
C GLN A 6 12.86 46.08 35.43
N PRO A 7 12.33 46.43 34.26
CA PRO A 7 11.15 47.27 34.19
C PRO A 7 9.91 46.47 34.72
N PRO A 8 8.97 47.17 35.36
CA PRO A 8 7.74 46.53 35.87
C PRO A 8 6.88 46.00 34.76
N ASN A 9 6.32 44.80 34.99
CA ASN A 9 5.34 44.15 34.12
C ASN A 9 4.16 45.07 33.88
N PRO A 10 3.65 45.18 32.64
CA PRO A 10 2.40 45.85 32.38
C PRO A 10 1.23 45.14 33.09
N PRO A 11 0.21 45.88 33.54
CA PRO A 11 -0.92 45.30 34.27
C PRO A 11 -1.69 44.34 33.34
N GLN A 12 -1.97 43.15 33.87
CA GLN A 12 -2.83 42.17 33.21
C GLN A 12 -4.23 42.77 33.08
N GLN A 13 -4.71 42.87 31.86
CA GLN A 13 -6.09 43.25 31.60
C GLN A 13 -7.02 42.16 32.15
N PRO A 14 -8.13 42.57 32.82
CA PRO A 14 -9.13 41.63 33.27
C PRO A 14 -9.81 40.96 32.06
N TYR A 15 -9.90 39.66 32.12
CA TYR A 15 -10.73 38.85 31.22
C TYR A 15 -12.19 39.26 31.42
N GLY A 16 -12.72 40.14 30.56
CA GLY A 16 -14.09 40.58 30.67
C GLY A 16 -14.49 41.44 29.46
N GLY A 17 -15.25 40.87 28.54
CA GLY A 17 -16.07 41.61 27.63
C GLY A 17 -15.39 42.12 26.36
N GLN A 18 -15.45 41.37 25.31
CA GLN A 18 -15.36 41.92 23.95
C GLN A 18 -16.59 42.79 23.71
N PRO A 19 -16.44 44.06 23.29
CA PRO A 19 -17.55 44.86 22.82
C PRO A 19 -18.12 44.21 21.55
N ALA A 20 -19.42 43.96 21.56
CA ALA A 20 -20.17 43.51 20.41
C ALA A 20 -20.46 44.72 19.50
N ASP A 21 -19.46 45.20 18.77
CA ASP A 21 -19.66 46.24 17.75
C ASP A 21 -19.09 45.74 16.43
N GLY A 22 -19.98 45.43 15.49
CA GLY A 22 -19.62 45.25 14.07
C GLY A 22 -20.16 44.04 13.34
N ASN A 23 -20.89 43.13 13.98
CA ASN A 23 -21.52 42.05 13.24
C ASN A 23 -23.06 42.17 13.26
N PRO A 24 -23.68 42.59 12.17
CA PRO A 24 -25.15 42.77 12.08
C PRO A 24 -25.92 41.43 12.18
N TYR A 25 -25.22 40.29 12.19
CA TYR A 25 -25.83 38.96 12.34
C TYR A 25 -25.60 38.33 13.71
N ALA A 26 -24.93 39.03 14.67
CA ALA A 26 -24.66 38.48 16.00
C ALA A 26 -25.87 38.45 16.92
N GLY A 27 -27.02 39.05 16.49
CA GLY A 27 -28.21 39.20 17.32
C GLY A 27 -29.31 38.16 17.12
N GLN A 28 -29.14 37.13 16.32
CA GLN A 28 -30.23 36.18 16.01
C GLN A 28 -29.87 34.71 16.22
N GLN A 29 -29.04 34.40 17.18
CA GLN A 29 -29.01 33.00 17.68
C GLN A 29 -30.01 32.91 18.84
N PRO A 30 -31.11 32.15 18.70
CA PRO A 30 -31.97 31.82 19.83
C PRO A 30 -31.11 31.11 20.87
N VAL A 31 -31.15 31.55 22.11
CA VAL A 31 -30.57 30.88 23.25
C VAL A 31 -31.27 29.52 23.36
N GLN A 32 -30.62 28.48 22.92
CA GLN A 32 -31.11 27.13 23.06
C GLN A 32 -31.13 26.79 24.57
N PRO A 33 -32.27 26.36 25.13
CA PRO A 33 -32.32 25.91 26.50
C PRO A 33 -31.31 24.75 26.64
N GLY A 34 -30.49 24.83 27.69
CA GLY A 34 -29.40 23.89 27.92
C GLY A 34 -29.84 22.44 27.77
N ASN A 35 -29.25 21.74 26.84
CA ASN A 35 -29.40 20.31 26.70
C ASN A 35 -28.54 19.61 27.80
N PRO A 36 -29.14 18.99 28.81
CA PRO A 36 -28.40 18.36 29.90
C PRO A 36 -27.57 17.14 29.43
N TYR A 37 -27.64 16.76 28.16
CA TYR A 37 -26.88 15.67 27.56
C TYR A 37 -25.79 16.13 26.56
N GLY A 38 -25.45 17.44 26.57
CA GLY A 38 -24.53 18.05 25.59
C GLY A 38 -23.04 17.86 25.86
N GLN A 39 -22.61 17.03 26.78
CA GLN A 39 -21.19 16.68 26.93
C GLN A 39 -20.99 15.21 26.58
N GLN A 40 -20.79 14.96 25.31
CA GLN A 40 -20.20 13.70 24.90
C GLN A 40 -18.75 13.65 25.39
N PRO A 41 -18.34 12.61 26.16
CA PRO A 41 -16.94 12.41 26.48
C PRO A 41 -16.13 12.30 25.18
N PRO A 42 -14.88 12.80 25.13
CA PRO A 42 -14.03 12.59 23.97
C PRO A 42 -13.92 11.10 23.69
N ALA A 43 -14.17 10.72 22.43
CA ALA A 43 -14.08 9.34 21.98
C ALA A 43 -12.68 8.79 22.30
N PRO A 44 -12.56 7.54 22.81
CA PRO A 44 -11.26 6.93 23.03
C PRO A 44 -10.49 6.86 21.72
N THR A 45 -9.37 7.54 21.67
CA THR A 45 -8.40 7.46 20.58
C THR A 45 -7.82 6.05 20.54
N GLY A 46 -8.36 5.18 19.69
CA GLY A 46 -7.78 3.84 19.55
C GLY A 46 -8.65 2.74 18.95
N ASN A 47 -9.89 3.02 18.56
CA ASN A 47 -10.71 2.00 17.91
C ASN A 47 -10.81 2.23 16.40
N PRO A 48 -10.07 1.46 15.56
CA PRO A 48 -10.13 1.60 14.10
C PRO A 48 -11.49 1.21 13.50
N PHE A 49 -12.42 0.67 14.31
CA PHE A 49 -13.76 0.28 13.88
C PHE A 49 -14.87 1.23 14.39
N ALA A 50 -14.54 2.33 15.09
CA ALA A 50 -15.52 3.26 15.63
C ALA A 50 -16.30 4.05 14.54
N GLY A 51 -15.90 3.95 13.27
CA GLY A 51 -16.56 4.62 12.14
C GLY A 51 -17.68 3.81 11.47
N GLN A 52 -18.00 2.61 11.92
CA GLN A 52 -18.94 1.71 11.22
C GLN A 52 -20.22 1.37 11.99
N GLN A 53 -20.46 2.00 13.14
CA GLN A 53 -21.77 1.87 13.77
C GLN A 53 -22.74 2.86 13.15
N GLY A 54 -23.76 2.30 12.49
CA GLY A 54 -24.82 3.01 11.82
C GLY A 54 -25.47 4.08 12.69
N GLN A 55 -25.61 5.25 12.13
CA GLN A 55 -26.40 6.33 12.71
C GLN A 55 -27.82 5.83 12.91
N GLN A 56 -28.19 5.60 14.16
CA GLN A 56 -29.56 5.41 14.58
C GLN A 56 -30.31 6.74 14.27
N PRO A 57 -31.45 6.70 13.60
CA PRO A 57 -32.23 7.92 13.35
C PRO A 57 -32.70 8.48 14.70
N GLY A 58 -32.19 9.66 15.06
CA GLY A 58 -32.75 10.42 16.18
C GLY A 58 -34.15 10.96 15.80
N PRO A 59 -35.07 11.13 16.77
CA PRO A 59 -36.47 11.52 16.51
C PRO A 59 -36.70 12.99 16.12
N PHE A 60 -35.68 13.73 15.72
CA PHE A 60 -35.79 15.14 15.40
C PHE A 60 -35.28 15.49 14.01
N GLY A 61 -36.22 15.93 13.13
CA GLY A 61 -35.97 16.78 11.98
C GLY A 61 -35.70 16.07 10.66
N GLY A 62 -36.78 15.62 10.00
CA GLY A 62 -36.74 15.14 8.63
C GLY A 62 -36.44 16.22 7.60
N GLY A 63 -35.17 16.51 7.36
CA GLY A 63 -34.71 17.06 6.09
C GLY A 63 -34.12 15.89 5.26
N PRO A 64 -34.28 15.87 3.91
CA PRO A 64 -33.60 14.89 3.11
C PRO A 64 -32.10 15.09 3.26
N PHE A 65 -31.47 14.17 3.97
CA PHE A 65 -29.98 14.14 4.01
C PHE A 65 -29.49 13.90 2.58
N PRO A 66 -28.49 14.66 2.11
CA PRO A 66 -27.84 14.30 0.87
C PRO A 66 -27.37 12.85 0.98
N PRO A 67 -27.53 12.01 -0.07
CA PRO A 67 -27.09 10.64 -0.05
C PRO A 67 -25.62 10.61 0.36
N ALA A 68 -25.30 9.76 1.33
CA ALA A 68 -23.91 9.58 1.75
C ALA A 68 -23.07 9.28 0.52
N PRO A 69 -21.89 9.90 0.38
CA PRO A 69 -21.00 9.56 -0.73
C PRO A 69 -20.78 8.04 -0.73
N PRO A 70 -20.84 7.40 -1.92
CA PRO A 70 -20.64 5.96 -2.01
C PRO A 70 -19.33 5.59 -1.31
N ALA A 71 -19.39 4.59 -0.43
CA ALA A 71 -18.21 4.08 0.23
C ALA A 71 -17.14 3.77 -0.82
N PRO A 72 -15.90 4.18 -0.63
CA PRO A 72 -14.83 3.87 -1.59
C PRO A 72 -14.82 2.36 -1.81
N GLY A 73 -15.13 1.94 -3.04
CA GLY A 73 -15.22 0.53 -3.39
C GLY A 73 -13.93 -0.19 -2.98
N ASN A 74 -14.06 -1.33 -2.31
CA ASN A 74 -12.91 -2.12 -1.90
C ASN A 74 -12.17 -2.66 -3.14
N LYS A 75 -11.13 -1.95 -3.59
CA LYS A 75 -10.31 -2.31 -4.75
C LYS A 75 -9.22 -3.34 -4.42
N VAL A 76 -9.17 -3.86 -3.20
CA VAL A 76 -8.15 -4.82 -2.76
C VAL A 76 -8.12 -6.04 -3.68
N GLY A 77 -9.26 -6.63 -3.97
CA GLY A 77 -9.34 -7.78 -4.87
C GLY A 77 -8.78 -7.48 -6.27
N LEU A 78 -9.10 -6.31 -6.83
CA LEU A 78 -8.55 -5.89 -8.12
C LEU A 78 -7.04 -5.63 -8.05
N GLY A 79 -6.53 -5.09 -6.94
CA GLY A 79 -5.10 -4.90 -6.71
C GLY A 79 -4.35 -6.24 -6.64
N VAL A 80 -4.92 -7.23 -5.97
CA VAL A 80 -4.36 -8.59 -5.91
C VAL A 80 -4.35 -9.26 -7.29
N LEU A 81 -5.43 -9.14 -8.06
CA LEU A 81 -5.47 -9.64 -9.43
C LEU A 81 -4.47 -8.93 -10.35
N ALA A 82 -4.30 -7.62 -10.19
CA ALA A 82 -3.30 -6.87 -10.92
C ALA A 82 -1.87 -7.31 -10.56
N ALA A 83 -1.61 -7.58 -9.28
CA ALA A 83 -0.34 -8.14 -8.84
C ALA A 83 -0.07 -9.50 -9.48
N LEU A 84 -1.07 -10.39 -9.50
CA LEU A 84 -0.94 -11.71 -10.13
C LEU A 84 -0.68 -11.59 -11.64
N GLY A 85 -1.46 -10.78 -12.35
CA GLY A 85 -1.27 -10.57 -13.78
C GLY A 85 0.09 -9.98 -14.11
N ALA A 86 0.53 -8.96 -13.36
CA ALA A 86 1.84 -8.37 -13.51
C ALA A 86 2.96 -9.39 -13.20
N ALA A 87 2.78 -10.24 -12.19
CA ALA A 87 3.74 -11.27 -11.82
C ALA A 87 3.95 -12.30 -12.94
N ILE A 88 2.86 -12.76 -13.57
CA ILE A 88 2.93 -13.71 -14.69
C ILE A 88 3.70 -13.09 -15.86
N VAL A 89 3.32 -11.87 -16.27
CA VAL A 89 4.00 -11.17 -17.37
C VAL A 89 5.46 -10.92 -17.06
N ALA A 90 5.76 -10.44 -15.85
CA ALA A 90 7.12 -10.14 -15.44
C ALA A 90 8.00 -11.42 -15.32
N ALA A 91 7.44 -12.54 -14.84
CA ALA A 91 8.14 -13.82 -14.79
C ALA A 91 8.54 -14.32 -16.19
N ILE A 92 7.61 -14.24 -17.14
CA ILE A 92 7.87 -14.64 -18.52
C ILE A 92 8.96 -13.74 -19.14
N LEU A 93 8.81 -12.42 -19.01
CA LEU A 93 9.79 -11.48 -19.56
C LEU A 93 11.18 -11.67 -18.94
N TYR A 94 11.23 -11.89 -17.63
CA TYR A 94 12.48 -12.15 -16.93
C TYR A 94 13.12 -13.47 -17.38
N GLY A 95 12.34 -14.54 -17.46
CA GLY A 95 12.83 -15.85 -17.89
C GLY A 95 13.33 -15.84 -19.34
N VAL A 96 12.57 -15.21 -20.26
CA VAL A 96 13.00 -15.05 -21.66
C VAL A 96 14.28 -14.22 -21.75
N LEU A 97 14.40 -13.14 -20.98
CA LEU A 97 15.61 -12.34 -20.95
C LEU A 97 16.81 -13.18 -20.46
N ALA A 98 16.67 -13.88 -19.33
CA ALA A 98 17.74 -14.71 -18.75
C ALA A 98 18.15 -15.85 -19.70
N GLY A 99 17.18 -16.54 -20.29
CA GLY A 99 17.43 -17.61 -21.27
C GLY A 99 18.11 -17.10 -22.53
N SER A 100 17.72 -15.92 -23.04
CA SER A 100 18.28 -15.36 -24.29
C SER A 100 19.73 -14.90 -24.16
N ILE A 101 20.17 -14.53 -22.97
CA ILE A 101 21.56 -14.09 -22.73
C ILE A 101 22.41 -15.14 -22.03
N GLU A 102 21.83 -16.32 -21.78
CA GLU A 102 22.48 -17.46 -21.11
C GLU A 102 23.15 -17.08 -19.78
N ARG A 103 22.55 -16.14 -19.05
CA ARG A 103 23.09 -15.63 -17.80
C ARG A 103 21.97 -15.26 -16.81
N GLU A 104 22.25 -15.47 -15.55
CA GLU A 104 21.41 -14.94 -14.50
C GLU A 104 21.51 -13.40 -14.44
N VAL A 105 20.38 -12.71 -14.62
CA VAL A 105 20.30 -11.25 -14.58
C VAL A 105 19.68 -10.82 -13.26
N GLY A 106 20.45 -10.84 -12.20
CA GLY A 106 19.97 -10.51 -10.86
C GLY A 106 19.27 -9.14 -10.78
N TYR A 107 19.71 -8.14 -11.54
CA TYR A 107 19.08 -6.82 -11.56
C TYR A 107 17.65 -6.85 -12.10
N ALA A 108 17.34 -7.79 -12.98
CA ALA A 108 15.98 -7.94 -13.52
C ALA A 108 14.97 -8.33 -12.42
N ALA A 109 15.40 -9.03 -11.38
CA ALA A 109 14.57 -9.35 -10.21
C ALA A 109 14.04 -8.07 -9.53
N ILE A 110 14.85 -7.01 -9.47
CA ILE A 110 14.43 -5.70 -8.95
C ILE A 110 13.33 -5.10 -9.83
N GLY A 111 13.51 -5.17 -11.16
CA GLY A 111 12.51 -4.71 -12.13
C GLY A 111 11.19 -5.47 -12.01
N VAL A 112 11.25 -6.81 -11.90
CA VAL A 112 10.09 -7.68 -11.68
C VAL A 112 9.34 -7.28 -10.43
N GLY A 113 10.04 -7.18 -9.30
CA GLY A 113 9.43 -6.79 -8.03
C GLY A 113 8.78 -5.42 -8.09
N PHE A 114 9.50 -4.43 -8.63
CA PHE A 114 8.99 -3.07 -8.78
C PHE A 114 7.69 -3.03 -9.62
N LEU A 115 7.67 -3.70 -10.77
CA LEU A 115 6.49 -3.74 -11.66
C LEU A 115 5.28 -4.38 -10.98
N VAL A 116 5.47 -5.51 -10.29
CA VAL A 116 4.40 -6.21 -9.57
C VAL A 116 3.85 -5.33 -8.45
N GLY A 117 4.70 -4.74 -7.62
CA GLY A 117 4.28 -3.87 -6.53
C GLY A 117 3.59 -2.60 -7.02
N PHE A 118 4.11 -1.99 -8.09
CA PHE A 118 3.51 -0.82 -8.73
C PHE A 118 2.12 -1.11 -9.28
N ALA A 119 1.96 -2.21 -10.06
CA ALA A 119 0.67 -2.59 -10.63
C ALA A 119 -0.37 -2.91 -9.55
N ALA A 120 0.04 -3.65 -8.51
CA ALA A 120 -0.79 -3.96 -7.36
C ALA A 120 -1.37 -2.70 -6.70
N SER A 121 -0.48 -1.79 -6.32
CA SER A 121 -0.85 -0.59 -5.56
C SER A 121 -1.51 0.48 -6.41
N LYS A 122 -1.18 0.57 -7.70
CA LYS A 122 -1.86 1.49 -8.62
C LYS A 122 -3.36 1.21 -8.74
N ILE A 123 -3.74 -0.05 -8.66
CA ILE A 123 -5.14 -0.50 -8.78
C ILE A 123 -5.78 -0.69 -7.42
N GLY A 124 -5.07 -1.33 -6.48
CA GLY A 124 -5.60 -1.70 -5.17
C GLY A 124 -5.40 -0.67 -4.06
N GLY A 125 -4.57 0.36 -4.32
CA GLY A 125 -4.19 1.37 -3.33
C GLY A 125 -3.14 0.86 -2.34
N ALA A 126 -2.80 1.71 -1.37
CA ALA A 126 -1.80 1.43 -0.32
C ALA A 126 -2.36 0.56 0.83
N ASN A 127 -3.14 -0.47 0.50
CA ASN A 127 -3.70 -1.39 1.49
C ASN A 127 -2.63 -2.44 1.87
N PRO A 128 -2.46 -2.77 3.17
CA PRO A 128 -1.48 -3.79 3.60
C PRO A 128 -1.65 -5.15 2.92
N ALA A 129 -2.89 -5.59 2.63
CA ALA A 129 -3.14 -6.84 1.93
C ALA A 129 -2.65 -6.79 0.47
N VAL A 130 -2.81 -5.65 -0.21
CA VAL A 130 -2.30 -5.43 -1.57
C VAL A 130 -0.77 -5.41 -1.58
N LEU A 131 -0.16 -4.75 -0.59
CA LEU A 131 1.29 -4.71 -0.44
C LEU A 131 1.86 -6.10 -0.18
N GLY A 132 1.23 -6.85 0.73
CA GLY A 132 1.62 -8.23 1.03
C GLY A 132 1.49 -9.15 -0.19
N ALA A 133 0.38 -9.08 -0.92
CA ALA A 133 0.17 -9.83 -2.15
C ALA A 133 1.22 -9.46 -3.22
N GLY A 134 1.51 -8.17 -3.40
CA GLY A 134 2.55 -7.69 -4.31
C GLY A 134 3.92 -8.26 -3.97
N ALA A 135 4.29 -8.29 -2.69
CA ALA A 135 5.55 -8.87 -2.23
C ALA A 135 5.62 -10.38 -2.48
N VAL A 136 4.56 -11.13 -2.14
CA VAL A 136 4.51 -12.59 -2.36
C VAL A 136 4.55 -12.91 -3.85
N PHE A 137 3.73 -12.26 -4.66
CA PHE A 137 3.71 -12.52 -6.10
C PHE A 137 5.00 -12.08 -6.80
N SER A 138 5.69 -11.05 -6.31
CA SER A 138 6.99 -10.69 -6.87
C SER A 138 8.06 -11.75 -6.59
N LEU A 139 8.06 -12.34 -5.39
CA LEU A 139 8.95 -13.46 -5.05
C LEU A 139 8.69 -14.65 -5.96
N VAL A 140 7.42 -15.03 -6.11
CA VAL A 140 7.02 -16.14 -7.01
C VAL A 140 7.40 -15.82 -8.45
N ALA A 141 7.22 -14.58 -8.91
CA ALA A 141 7.55 -14.17 -10.26
C ALA A 141 9.06 -14.25 -10.55
N VAL A 142 9.90 -13.82 -9.61
CA VAL A 142 11.36 -13.94 -9.74
C VAL A 142 11.77 -15.40 -9.79
N PHE A 143 11.24 -16.21 -8.89
CA PHE A 143 11.53 -17.64 -8.83
C PHE A 143 11.11 -18.37 -10.13
N LEU A 144 9.87 -18.15 -10.59
CA LEU A 144 9.39 -18.72 -11.86
C LEU A 144 10.21 -18.24 -13.06
N GLY A 145 10.61 -16.96 -13.07
CA GLY A 145 11.45 -16.41 -14.12
C GLY A 145 12.81 -17.08 -14.19
N GLN A 146 13.42 -17.37 -13.04
CA GLN A 146 14.69 -18.16 -12.99
C GLN A 146 14.49 -19.56 -13.56
N LEU A 147 13.40 -20.25 -13.18
CA LEU A 147 13.11 -21.58 -13.72
C LEU A 147 12.83 -21.58 -15.23
N ILE A 148 12.09 -20.56 -15.71
CA ILE A 148 11.86 -20.38 -17.15
C ILE A 148 13.17 -20.16 -17.89
N GLY A 149 14.02 -19.26 -17.40
CA GLY A 149 15.34 -19.00 -18.00
C GLY A 149 16.22 -20.22 -18.05
N MET A 150 16.31 -20.96 -16.92
CA MET A 150 17.05 -22.21 -16.85
C MET A 150 16.51 -23.27 -17.82
N SER A 151 15.18 -23.43 -17.90
CA SER A 151 14.57 -24.37 -18.83
C SER A 151 14.85 -24.02 -20.28
N MET A 152 14.93 -22.72 -20.63
CA MET A 152 15.31 -22.30 -21.99
C MET A 152 16.76 -22.67 -22.30
N ILE A 153 17.68 -22.42 -21.39
CA ILE A 153 19.11 -22.77 -21.54
C ILE A 153 19.29 -24.29 -21.70
N LEU A 154 18.60 -25.06 -20.84
CA LEU A 154 18.66 -26.52 -20.91
C LEU A 154 18.06 -27.08 -22.21
N ALA A 155 16.93 -26.52 -22.65
CA ALA A 155 16.26 -26.92 -23.90
C ALA A 155 17.16 -26.67 -25.11
N ASP A 156 17.81 -25.51 -25.16
CA ASP A 156 18.76 -25.16 -26.22
C ASP A 156 19.99 -26.08 -26.22
N GLY A 157 20.56 -26.31 -25.04
CA GLY A 157 21.71 -27.21 -24.87
C GLY A 157 21.45 -28.68 -25.21
N LEU A 158 20.21 -29.15 -24.97
CA LEU A 158 19.79 -30.53 -25.27
C LEU A 158 19.20 -30.67 -26.68
N GLY A 159 18.90 -29.59 -27.36
CA GLY A 159 18.24 -29.58 -28.68
C GLY A 159 16.78 -30.05 -28.65
N VAL A 160 16.09 -29.85 -27.52
CA VAL A 160 14.68 -30.21 -27.31
C VAL A 160 13.81 -28.99 -27.15
N GLY A 161 12.49 -29.17 -27.09
CA GLY A 161 11.56 -28.05 -26.92
C GLY A 161 11.53 -27.51 -25.50
N PHE A 162 11.39 -26.18 -25.33
CA PHE A 162 11.20 -25.54 -24.01
C PHE A 162 10.06 -26.19 -23.22
N SER A 163 8.92 -26.46 -23.88
CA SER A 163 7.76 -27.06 -23.23
C SER A 163 8.05 -28.45 -22.67
N GLU A 164 8.86 -29.24 -23.33
CA GLU A 164 9.29 -30.55 -22.87
C GLU A 164 10.11 -30.42 -21.59
N VAL A 165 11.12 -29.54 -21.57
CA VAL A 165 11.95 -29.33 -20.37
C VAL A 165 11.12 -28.73 -19.23
N PHE A 166 10.33 -27.71 -19.50
CA PHE A 166 9.64 -26.97 -18.44
C PHE A 166 8.44 -27.73 -17.84
N PHE A 167 7.69 -28.51 -18.64
CA PHE A 167 6.48 -29.18 -18.14
C PHE A 167 6.72 -30.66 -17.84
N ASP A 168 7.44 -31.38 -18.71
CA ASP A 168 7.62 -32.83 -18.55
C ASP A 168 8.78 -33.16 -17.59
N HIS A 169 9.79 -32.27 -17.51
CA HIS A 169 10.98 -32.42 -16.66
C HIS A 169 11.09 -31.33 -15.58
N PHE A 170 9.96 -30.79 -15.10
CA PHE A 170 9.94 -29.70 -14.12
C PHE A 170 10.69 -30.03 -12.82
N SER A 171 10.60 -31.30 -12.35
CA SER A 171 11.33 -31.74 -11.16
C SER A 171 12.84 -31.65 -11.34
N ASP A 172 13.33 -32.05 -12.53
CA ASP A 172 14.75 -32.03 -12.84
C ASP A 172 15.28 -30.61 -12.92
N VAL A 173 14.51 -29.71 -13.54
CA VAL A 173 14.79 -28.25 -13.56
C VAL A 173 14.88 -27.68 -12.16
N LEU A 174 13.95 -28.07 -11.27
CA LEU A 174 13.94 -27.61 -9.89
C LEU A 174 15.13 -28.15 -9.08
N ASP A 175 15.53 -29.37 -9.33
CA ASP A 175 16.69 -29.98 -8.64
C ASP A 175 18.00 -29.36 -9.12
N ILE A 176 18.16 -29.11 -10.44
CA ILE A 176 19.29 -28.37 -11.00
C ILE A 176 19.32 -26.95 -10.42
N TRP A 177 18.17 -26.27 -10.35
CA TRP A 177 18.10 -24.94 -9.76
C TRP A 177 18.56 -24.91 -8.30
N LYS A 178 18.22 -25.92 -7.50
CA LYS A 178 18.67 -26.03 -6.10
C LYS A 178 20.17 -26.27 -5.98
N GLU A 179 20.72 -27.05 -6.90
CA GLU A 179 22.17 -27.34 -6.93
C GLU A 179 22.99 -26.14 -7.37
N GLU A 180 22.50 -25.37 -8.33
CA GLU A 180 23.14 -24.17 -8.85
C GLU A 180 22.90 -22.91 -7.98
N ALA A 181 21.86 -22.93 -7.13
CA ALA A 181 21.47 -21.77 -6.34
C ALA A 181 22.54 -21.43 -5.30
N ASP A 182 23.17 -20.30 -5.48
CA ASP A 182 24.17 -19.72 -4.59
C ASP A 182 23.58 -18.60 -3.70
N PHE A 183 24.43 -17.97 -2.90
CA PHE A 183 24.03 -16.84 -2.07
C PHE A 183 23.42 -15.68 -2.88
N MET A 184 23.94 -15.43 -4.09
CA MET A 184 23.43 -14.34 -4.94
C MET A 184 22.05 -14.65 -5.49
N THR A 185 21.77 -15.90 -5.87
CA THR A 185 20.45 -16.36 -6.31
C THR A 185 19.39 -16.09 -5.25
N TYR A 186 19.66 -16.46 -3.99
CA TYR A 186 18.74 -16.16 -2.88
C TYR A 186 18.62 -14.66 -2.57
N LEU A 187 19.72 -13.92 -2.67
CA LEU A 187 19.72 -12.48 -2.50
C LEU A 187 18.80 -11.80 -3.53
N PHE A 188 18.93 -12.17 -4.81
CA PHE A 188 18.09 -11.62 -5.87
C PHE A 188 16.64 -12.05 -5.73
N LEU A 189 16.38 -13.26 -5.26
CA LEU A 189 15.02 -13.70 -4.93
C LEU A 189 14.36 -12.81 -3.88
N LEU A 190 15.10 -12.40 -2.84
CA LEU A 190 14.61 -11.51 -1.78
C LEU A 190 14.53 -10.06 -2.22
N LEU A 191 15.33 -9.63 -3.19
CA LEU A 191 15.25 -8.27 -3.72
C LEU A 191 13.94 -8.00 -4.48
N GLY A 192 13.30 -9.01 -5.04
CA GLY A 192 11.98 -8.90 -5.66
C GLY A 192 10.93 -8.30 -4.71
N PRO A 193 10.62 -8.94 -3.58
CA PRO A 193 9.72 -8.40 -2.56
C PRO A 193 10.10 -7.00 -2.06
N VAL A 194 11.39 -6.76 -1.83
CA VAL A 194 11.87 -5.42 -1.40
C VAL A 194 11.56 -4.37 -2.46
N ALA A 195 11.84 -4.67 -3.72
CA ALA A 195 11.55 -3.79 -4.84
C ALA A 195 10.03 -3.57 -5.04
N ALA A 196 9.20 -4.57 -4.70
CA ALA A 196 7.75 -4.43 -4.76
C ALA A 196 7.24 -3.35 -3.82
N PHE A 197 7.79 -3.21 -2.61
CA PHE A 197 7.47 -2.09 -1.73
C PHE A 197 7.88 -0.73 -2.33
N GLY A 198 9.02 -0.69 -3.04
CA GLY A 198 9.46 0.50 -3.78
C GLY A 198 8.48 0.89 -4.88
N GLY A 199 8.05 -0.07 -5.68
CA GLY A 199 7.02 0.10 -6.71
C GLY A 199 5.69 0.56 -6.15
N ALA A 200 5.25 -0.05 -5.05
CA ALA A 200 4.02 0.31 -4.36
C ALA A 200 4.01 1.76 -3.86
N LYS A 201 5.11 2.22 -3.25
CA LYS A 201 5.26 3.62 -2.81
C LYS A 201 5.23 4.62 -3.98
N ARG A 202 5.66 4.21 -5.15
CA ARG A 202 5.65 5.07 -6.34
C ARG A 202 4.26 5.16 -6.99
N ALA A 203 3.41 4.17 -6.75
CA ALA A 203 2.05 4.10 -7.31
C ALA A 203 1.03 4.96 -6.55
N GLY A 204 1.24 5.20 -5.25
CA GLY A 204 0.40 6.03 -4.35
C GLY A 204 0.95 7.39 -4.18
#